data_f956c4d77ed9ffd410902ebbb5110ad2
#
_entry.id   f956c4d77ed9ffd410902ebbb5110ad2
#
_cell.length_a   1.000
_cell.length_b   1.000
_cell.length_c   1.000
_cell.angle_alpha   90.00
_cell.angle_beta   90.00
_cell.angle_gamma   90.00
#
_symmetry.space_group_name_H-M   'P 1'
#
loop_
_entity.id
_entity.type
_entity.pdbx_description
1 polymer ?
#
loop_
_entity_poly.entity_id
_entity_poly.type
_entity_poly.pdbx_seq_one_letter_code
_entity_poly.pdbx_strand_id
1 'polypeptide(L)'
;MIHKNWQELIRPSGISIKSGDDPKSKATIVTEPLERGFGLTLGNALRRILLSSLQGASIVSVQIDGVLHEFSSLAGVREDVTDIILNLKGVSVSMEVEGPKRLTVNVKGPGIVTAGDIEETNGIEILNKDHIICHLDDGVAFKMELTVNTGKGYVAAAVSYTHLTLPTKA
;
A
#
# COMPACT_ATOMS: atom_id res chain seq x y z
N MET A 1 29.12 -27.13 -29.20
CA MET A 1 27.93 -26.44 -29.71
C MET A 1 27.28 -25.49 -28.67
N ILE A 2 27.07 -25.92 -27.43
CA ILE A 2 26.41 -25.08 -26.41
C ILE A 2 27.16 -23.78 -26.12
N HIS A 3 28.49 -23.77 -26.05
CA HIS A 3 29.27 -22.55 -25.81
C HIS A 3 29.15 -21.49 -26.91
N LYS A 4 28.96 -21.88 -28.17
CA LYS A 4 28.74 -20.94 -29.27
C LYS A 4 27.42 -20.19 -29.16
N ASN A 5 26.35 -20.89 -28.76
CA ASN A 5 25.02 -20.25 -28.61
C ASN A 5 25.02 -19.13 -27.58
N TRP A 6 25.78 -19.28 -26.48
CA TRP A 6 25.89 -18.24 -25.46
C TRP A 6 26.72 -17.03 -25.89
N GLN A 7 27.70 -17.23 -26.76
CA GLN A 7 28.54 -16.17 -27.28
C GLN A 7 27.86 -15.35 -28.39
N GLU A 8 26.93 -15.97 -29.11
CA GLU A 8 26.19 -15.36 -30.22
C GLU A 8 24.89 -14.66 -29.80
N LEU A 9 24.50 -14.77 -28.51
CA LEU A 9 23.31 -14.08 -27.98
C LEU A 9 23.42 -12.58 -28.10
N ILE A 10 22.37 -11.95 -28.63
CA ILE A 10 22.25 -10.49 -28.68
C ILE A 10 22.10 -9.97 -27.24
N ARG A 11 23.10 -9.24 -26.80
CA ARG A 11 23.14 -8.64 -25.46
C ARG A 11 22.75 -7.16 -25.55
N PRO A 12 21.99 -6.65 -24.55
CA PRO A 12 21.68 -5.23 -24.52
C PRO A 12 22.95 -4.39 -24.35
N SER A 13 23.03 -3.29 -25.07
CA SER A 13 24.14 -2.35 -24.97
C SER A 13 24.08 -1.52 -23.69
N GLY A 14 22.90 -1.38 -23.09
CA GLY A 14 22.68 -0.62 -21.86
C GLY A 14 21.23 -0.64 -21.41
N ILE A 15 21.00 -0.03 -20.28
CA ILE A 15 19.67 0.20 -19.71
C ILE A 15 19.44 1.70 -19.66
N SER A 16 18.40 2.17 -20.32
CA SER A 16 17.96 3.57 -20.27
C SER A 16 16.73 3.67 -19.37
N ILE A 17 16.81 4.54 -18.37
CA ILE A 17 15.69 4.79 -17.44
C ILE A 17 15.15 6.18 -17.77
N LYS A 18 13.89 6.23 -18.18
CA LYS A 18 13.14 7.48 -18.40
C LYS A 18 12.16 7.63 -17.24
N SER A 19 12.40 8.62 -16.42
CA SER A 19 11.44 9.02 -15.37
C SER A 19 10.26 9.73 -16.03
N GLY A 20 9.05 9.43 -15.57
CA GLY A 20 7.84 10.14 -15.97
C GLY A 20 7.71 11.50 -15.24
N ASP A 21 6.51 12.09 -15.31
CA ASP A 21 6.19 13.35 -14.64
C ASP A 21 6.38 13.26 -13.11
N ASP A 22 6.20 12.06 -12.54
CA ASP A 22 6.52 11.76 -11.14
C ASP A 22 7.62 10.69 -11.06
N PRO A 23 8.89 11.08 -10.86
CA PRO A 23 10.02 10.15 -10.82
C PRO A 23 9.99 9.14 -9.67
N LYS A 24 9.21 9.42 -8.61
CA LYS A 24 9.12 8.56 -7.44
C LYS A 24 8.12 7.42 -7.61
N SER A 25 7.12 7.58 -8.48
CA SER A 25 6.05 6.61 -8.66
C SER A 25 6.06 5.92 -10.02
N LYS A 26 6.69 6.52 -11.06
CA LYS A 26 6.66 6.00 -12.42
C LYS A 26 8.01 6.10 -13.12
N ALA A 27 8.46 4.98 -13.65
CA ALA A 27 9.64 4.94 -14.53
C ALA A 27 9.42 4.01 -15.72
N THR A 28 9.97 4.38 -16.88
CA THR A 28 10.02 3.53 -18.07
C THR A 28 11.44 3.07 -18.26
N ILE A 29 11.65 1.76 -18.27
CA ILE A 29 12.95 1.14 -18.45
C ILE A 29 13.00 0.59 -19.87
N VAL A 30 14.01 1.03 -20.65
CA VAL A 30 14.24 0.56 -22.00
C VAL A 30 15.57 -0.20 -22.03
N THR A 31 15.51 -1.42 -22.51
CA THR A 31 16.66 -2.32 -22.63
C THR A 31 16.68 -2.90 -24.04
N GLU A 32 17.67 -2.50 -24.85
CA GLU A 32 17.79 -2.93 -26.24
C GLU A 32 19.26 -2.89 -26.71
N PRO A 33 19.61 -3.73 -27.71
CA PRO A 33 18.81 -4.77 -28.33
C PRO A 33 18.66 -6.02 -27.43
N LEU A 34 17.62 -6.81 -27.65
CA LEU A 34 17.40 -8.09 -26.97
C LEU A 34 17.12 -9.19 -28.00
N GLU A 35 17.53 -10.41 -27.69
CA GLU A 35 17.17 -11.59 -28.44
C GLU A 35 15.66 -11.78 -28.49
N ARG A 36 15.14 -12.32 -29.60
CA ARG A 36 13.71 -12.54 -29.80
C ARG A 36 13.11 -13.40 -28.67
N GLY A 37 12.08 -12.90 -28.03
CA GLY A 37 11.38 -13.56 -26.90
C GLY A 37 11.92 -13.22 -25.52
N PHE A 38 13.15 -12.73 -25.39
CA PHE A 38 13.76 -12.40 -24.09
C PHE A 38 13.05 -11.24 -23.40
N GLY A 39 12.56 -10.26 -24.16
CA GLY A 39 11.79 -9.14 -23.60
C GLY A 39 10.56 -9.60 -22.80
N LEU A 40 9.80 -10.55 -23.35
CA LEU A 40 8.63 -11.13 -22.67
C LEU A 40 9.03 -11.93 -21.42
N THR A 41 10.09 -12.71 -21.51
CA THR A 41 10.61 -13.51 -20.38
C THR A 41 11.09 -12.63 -19.25
N LEU A 42 11.89 -11.60 -19.55
CA LEU A 42 12.38 -10.64 -18.57
C LEU A 42 11.25 -9.83 -17.96
N GLY A 43 10.32 -9.34 -18.77
CA GLY A 43 9.17 -8.57 -18.30
C GLY A 43 8.29 -9.38 -17.33
N ASN A 44 7.99 -10.63 -17.65
CA ASN A 44 7.22 -11.50 -16.76
C ASN A 44 7.99 -11.86 -15.47
N ALA A 45 9.30 -12.14 -15.57
CA ALA A 45 10.12 -12.41 -14.40
C ALA A 45 10.17 -11.20 -13.46
N LEU A 46 10.44 -10.00 -13.98
CA LEU A 46 10.45 -8.77 -13.20
C LEU A 46 9.09 -8.47 -12.57
N ARG A 47 8.01 -8.63 -13.34
CA ARG A 47 6.66 -8.45 -12.83
C ARG A 47 6.39 -9.35 -11.62
N ARG A 48 6.74 -10.63 -11.70
CA ARG A 48 6.55 -11.59 -10.60
C ARG A 48 7.36 -11.21 -9.36
N ILE A 49 8.62 -10.82 -9.54
CA ILE A 49 9.49 -10.40 -8.43
C ILE A 49 8.95 -9.13 -7.77
N LEU A 50 8.56 -8.14 -8.56
CA LEU A 50 8.01 -6.87 -8.05
C LEU A 50 6.72 -7.08 -7.25
N LEU A 51 5.84 -7.98 -7.69
CA LEU A 51 4.56 -8.23 -7.03
C LEU A 51 4.66 -9.14 -5.79
N SER A 52 5.68 -10.00 -5.70
CA SER A 52 5.73 -11.03 -4.65
C SER A 52 6.86 -10.86 -3.64
N SER A 53 7.95 -10.19 -4.02
CA SER A 53 9.20 -10.27 -3.26
C SER A 53 9.63 -8.96 -2.62
N LEU A 54 9.14 -7.83 -3.09
CA LEU A 54 9.45 -6.53 -2.49
C LEU A 54 8.70 -6.37 -1.18
N GLN A 55 9.44 -5.94 -0.16
CA GLN A 55 8.87 -5.60 1.14
C GLN A 55 8.40 -4.16 1.14
N GLY A 56 7.23 -3.93 1.73
CA GLY A 56 6.66 -2.60 1.93
C GLY A 56 5.89 -2.54 3.24
N ALA A 57 5.39 -1.37 3.58
CA ALA A 57 4.49 -1.17 4.72
C ALA A 57 3.10 -0.80 4.22
N SER A 58 2.07 -1.23 4.93
CA SER A 58 0.69 -0.87 4.63
C SER A 58 -0.18 -0.88 5.87
N ILE A 59 -1.32 -0.22 5.79
CA ILE A 59 -2.37 -0.30 6.80
C ILE A 59 -3.05 -1.67 6.66
N VAL A 60 -2.98 -2.48 7.72
CA VAL A 60 -3.51 -3.86 7.74
C VAL A 60 -4.84 -4.00 8.45
N SER A 61 -5.15 -3.08 9.37
CA SER A 61 -6.45 -3.02 10.03
C SER A 61 -6.82 -1.60 10.40
N VAL A 62 -8.12 -1.35 10.50
CA VAL A 62 -8.71 -0.09 10.93
C VAL A 62 -9.79 -0.35 11.95
N GLN A 63 -9.86 0.51 12.96
CA GLN A 63 -10.95 0.56 13.94
C GLN A 63 -11.44 2.01 14.00
N ILE A 64 -12.73 2.21 13.74
CA ILE A 64 -13.38 3.52 13.74
C ILE A 64 -14.37 3.53 14.91
N ASP A 65 -14.34 4.59 15.70
CA ASP A 65 -15.28 4.74 16.81
C ASP A 65 -16.73 4.79 16.31
N GLY A 66 -17.60 3.99 16.92
CA GLY A 66 -19.02 3.91 16.52
C GLY A 66 -19.32 2.99 15.36
N VAL A 67 -18.33 2.32 14.77
CA VAL A 67 -18.50 1.36 13.66
C VAL A 67 -18.32 -0.07 14.15
N LEU A 68 -19.29 -0.93 13.82
CA LEU A 68 -19.27 -2.35 14.18
C LEU A 68 -18.80 -3.24 13.01
N HIS A 69 -19.05 -2.82 11.78
CA HIS A 69 -18.69 -3.58 10.58
C HIS A 69 -18.53 -2.65 9.36
N GLU A 70 -17.86 -3.13 8.33
CA GLU A 70 -17.50 -2.36 7.13
C GLU A 70 -18.67 -1.87 6.28
N PHE A 71 -19.87 -2.41 6.46
CA PHE A 71 -21.08 -2.00 5.73
C PHE A 71 -21.92 -0.97 6.50
N SER A 72 -21.35 -0.35 7.54
CA SER A 72 -22.00 0.72 8.29
C SER A 72 -21.78 2.07 7.62
N SER A 73 -22.69 3.00 7.91
CA SER A 73 -22.49 4.42 7.65
C SER A 73 -22.28 5.15 8.97
N LEU A 74 -21.53 6.24 8.93
CA LEU A 74 -21.28 7.13 10.07
C LEU A 74 -22.11 8.39 9.92
N ALA A 75 -22.85 8.76 10.96
CA ALA A 75 -23.61 10.01 10.97
C ALA A 75 -22.64 11.20 10.90
N GLY A 76 -22.85 12.09 9.92
CA GLY A 76 -22.02 13.28 9.70
C GLY A 76 -20.69 13.00 9.01
N VAL A 77 -20.50 11.84 8.45
CA VAL A 77 -19.42 11.53 7.50
C VAL A 77 -20.06 11.27 6.15
N ARG A 78 -19.53 11.88 5.12
CA ARG A 78 -20.09 11.81 3.77
C ARG A 78 -19.90 10.43 3.13
N GLU A 79 -18.73 9.84 3.36
CA GLU A 79 -18.35 8.55 2.83
C GLU A 79 -18.83 7.41 3.74
N ASP A 80 -19.21 6.28 3.12
CA ASP A 80 -19.46 5.05 3.84
C ASP A 80 -18.14 4.44 4.34
N VAL A 81 -18.22 3.57 5.36
CA VAL A 81 -17.04 2.89 5.92
C VAL A 81 -16.28 2.11 4.86
N THR A 82 -16.96 1.52 3.88
CA THR A 82 -16.34 0.84 2.74
C THR A 82 -15.49 1.78 1.90
N ASP A 83 -15.99 3.00 1.63
CA ASP A 83 -15.26 4.02 0.87
C ASP A 83 -14.04 4.52 1.66
N ILE A 84 -14.19 4.71 2.98
CA ILE A 84 -13.07 5.07 3.86
C ILE A 84 -11.97 3.99 3.79
N ILE A 85 -12.33 2.70 3.85
CA ILE A 85 -11.38 1.59 3.74
C ILE A 85 -10.68 1.60 2.36
N LEU A 86 -11.41 1.87 1.29
CA LEU A 86 -10.84 1.96 -0.05
C LEU A 86 -9.87 3.15 -0.17
N ASN A 87 -10.21 4.29 0.42
CA ASN A 87 -9.33 5.45 0.47
C ASN A 87 -8.08 5.17 1.32
N LEU A 88 -8.21 4.49 2.45
CA LEU A 88 -7.08 4.09 3.29
C LEU A 88 -6.10 3.16 2.56
N LYS A 89 -6.56 2.33 1.63
CA LYS A 89 -5.67 1.51 0.77
C LYS A 89 -4.80 2.35 -0.17
N GLY A 90 -5.20 3.59 -0.46
CA GLY A 90 -4.41 4.54 -1.24
C GLY A 90 -3.33 5.27 -0.44
N VAL A 91 -3.33 5.15 0.90
CA VAL A 91 -2.31 5.78 1.75
C VAL A 91 -0.99 5.03 1.63
N SER A 92 0.05 5.77 1.26
CA SER A 92 1.42 5.24 1.12
C SER A 92 2.20 5.49 2.41
N VAL A 93 2.67 4.40 3.02
CA VAL A 93 3.38 4.42 4.30
C VAL A 93 4.79 3.92 4.13
N SER A 94 5.77 4.62 4.68
CA SER A 94 7.14 4.15 4.90
C SER A 94 7.32 3.76 6.35
N MET A 95 7.93 2.61 6.61
CA MET A 95 8.14 2.11 7.96
C MET A 95 9.54 1.52 8.09
N GLU A 96 10.34 2.07 9.00
CA GLU A 96 11.70 1.63 9.28
C GLU A 96 11.79 0.65 10.46
N VAL A 97 10.70 0.50 11.21
CA VAL A 97 10.62 -0.32 12.42
C VAL A 97 9.86 -1.60 12.15
N GLU A 98 10.35 -2.73 12.61
CA GLU A 98 9.68 -4.03 12.47
C GLU A 98 8.47 -4.18 13.41
N GLY A 99 7.49 -4.98 12.95
CA GLY A 99 6.29 -5.36 13.69
C GLY A 99 5.13 -4.36 13.58
N PRO A 100 3.94 -4.77 14.02
CA PRO A 100 2.75 -3.93 13.91
C PRO A 100 2.85 -2.69 14.79
N LYS A 101 2.48 -1.54 14.24
CA LYS A 101 2.40 -0.26 14.94
C LYS A 101 1.01 0.33 14.82
N ARG A 102 0.58 1.03 15.84
CA ARG A 102 -0.70 1.73 15.88
C ARG A 102 -0.51 3.20 15.63
N LEU A 103 -1.35 3.76 14.77
CA LEU A 103 -1.46 5.17 14.47
C LEU A 103 -2.87 5.62 14.80
N THR A 104 -3.03 6.88 15.17
CA THR A 104 -4.32 7.45 15.52
C THR A 104 -4.66 8.62 14.61
N VAL A 105 -5.95 8.80 14.38
CA VAL A 105 -6.51 9.97 13.71
C VAL A 105 -7.58 10.54 14.61
N ASN A 106 -7.45 11.81 14.97
CA ASN A 106 -8.39 12.55 15.80
C ASN A 106 -8.69 13.90 15.14
N VAL A 107 -9.81 14.00 14.46
CA VAL A 107 -10.21 15.22 13.75
C VAL A 107 -11.62 15.62 14.16
N LYS A 108 -11.84 16.95 14.29
CA LYS A 108 -13.17 17.52 14.50
C LYS A 108 -13.59 18.27 13.25
N GLY A 109 -14.78 17.94 12.75
CA GLY A 109 -15.39 18.63 11.62
C GLY A 109 -15.81 20.07 11.97
N PRO A 110 -16.18 20.88 10.95
CA PRO A 110 -16.27 20.47 9.55
C PRO A 110 -14.91 20.47 8.85
N GLY A 111 -14.69 19.56 7.90
CA GLY A 111 -13.45 19.55 7.13
C GLY A 111 -13.19 18.24 6.37
N ILE A 112 -12.07 18.24 5.69
CA ILE A 112 -11.58 17.08 4.95
C ILE A 112 -10.54 16.38 5.82
N VAL A 113 -10.70 15.10 6.04
CA VAL A 113 -9.68 14.26 6.69
C VAL A 113 -8.74 13.76 5.61
N THR A 114 -7.47 14.05 5.76
CA THR A 114 -6.40 13.65 4.85
C THR A 114 -5.45 12.65 5.50
N ALA A 115 -4.59 12.03 4.72
CA ALA A 115 -3.54 11.18 5.25
C ALA A 115 -2.54 11.94 6.14
N GLY A 116 -2.43 13.26 5.97
CA GLY A 116 -1.62 14.13 6.83
C GLY A 116 -2.14 14.30 8.26
N ASP A 117 -3.43 14.00 8.50
CA ASP A 117 -4.03 14.05 9.84
C ASP A 117 -3.76 12.79 10.67
N ILE A 118 -3.08 11.80 10.09
CA ILE A 118 -2.61 10.61 10.80
C ILE A 118 -1.43 11.02 11.68
N GLU A 119 -1.56 10.78 12.99
CA GLU A 119 -0.47 11.05 13.94
C GLU A 119 0.72 10.11 13.67
N GLU A 120 1.79 10.68 13.12
CA GLU A 120 3.02 9.94 12.82
C GLU A 120 3.72 9.51 14.13
N THR A 121 4.15 8.27 14.19
CA THR A 121 4.94 7.73 15.29
C THR A 121 6.37 7.51 14.83
N ASN A 122 7.34 7.53 15.74
CA ASN A 122 8.76 7.33 15.43
C ASN A 122 8.99 6.10 14.54
N GLY A 123 9.62 6.35 13.38
CA GLY A 123 9.93 5.32 12.37
C GLY A 123 8.80 5.00 11.39
N ILE A 124 7.74 5.80 11.37
CA ILE A 124 6.66 5.71 10.38
C ILE A 124 6.43 7.08 9.76
N GLU A 125 6.43 7.14 8.44
CA GLU A 125 6.21 8.34 7.66
C GLU A 125 5.10 8.12 6.64
N ILE A 126 4.19 9.09 6.51
CA ILE A 126 3.16 9.11 5.47
C ILE A 126 3.69 9.87 4.27
N LEU A 127 3.79 9.18 3.14
CA LEU A 127 4.42 9.73 1.93
C LEU A 127 3.48 10.64 1.11
N ASN A 128 2.17 10.39 1.14
CA ASN A 128 1.14 11.10 0.38
C ASN A 128 0.15 11.82 1.30
N LYS A 129 0.60 12.81 2.04
CA LYS A 129 -0.17 13.54 3.08
C LYS A 129 -1.45 14.19 2.55
N ASP A 130 -1.48 14.57 1.27
CA ASP A 130 -2.64 15.24 0.63
C ASP A 130 -3.75 14.26 0.22
N HIS A 131 -3.56 12.94 0.44
CA HIS A 131 -4.55 11.93 0.05
C HIS A 131 -5.79 12.04 0.96
N ILE A 132 -6.96 12.22 0.34
CA ILE A 132 -8.23 12.40 1.04
C ILE A 132 -8.75 11.04 1.53
N ILE A 133 -9.13 10.98 2.80
CA ILE A 133 -9.73 9.80 3.44
C ILE A 133 -11.24 9.93 3.51
N CYS A 134 -11.75 11.02 4.08
CA CYS A 134 -13.19 11.29 4.17
C CYS A 134 -13.49 12.78 4.41
N HIS A 135 -14.77 13.13 4.31
CA HIS A 135 -15.28 14.47 4.58
C HIS A 135 -16.19 14.44 5.81
N LEU A 136 -15.99 15.40 6.71
CA LEU A 136 -16.76 15.53 7.95
C LEU A 136 -17.69 16.73 7.89
N ASP A 137 -18.92 16.53 8.34
CA ASP A 137 -19.89 17.59 8.57
C ASP A 137 -19.58 18.38 9.86
N ASP A 138 -20.30 19.45 10.07
CA ASP A 138 -20.11 20.32 11.23
C ASP A 138 -20.44 19.61 12.56
N GLY A 139 -19.55 19.79 13.53
CA GLY A 139 -19.70 19.27 14.88
C GLY A 139 -19.38 17.78 15.06
N VAL A 140 -18.97 17.08 14.02
CA VAL A 140 -18.63 15.65 14.11
C VAL A 140 -17.20 15.45 14.62
N ALA A 141 -17.03 14.63 15.65
CA ALA A 141 -15.73 14.15 16.10
C ALA A 141 -15.44 12.79 15.46
N PHE A 142 -14.41 12.74 14.64
CA PHE A 142 -13.97 11.51 13.96
C PHE A 142 -12.71 10.98 14.63
N LYS A 143 -12.78 9.74 15.11
CA LYS A 143 -11.66 9.06 15.71
C LYS A 143 -11.46 7.68 15.10
N MET A 144 -10.22 7.40 14.70
CA MET A 144 -9.86 6.16 14.04
C MET A 144 -8.49 5.69 14.53
N GLU A 145 -8.36 4.40 14.76
CA GLU A 145 -7.10 3.71 15.05
C GLU A 145 -6.72 2.84 13.84
N LEU A 146 -5.49 3.00 13.37
CA LEU A 146 -4.91 2.28 12.24
C LEU A 146 -3.78 1.39 12.72
N THR A 147 -3.73 0.15 12.25
CA THR A 147 -2.56 -0.71 12.46
C THR A 147 -1.78 -0.80 11.16
N VAL A 148 -0.50 -0.44 11.21
CA VAL A 148 0.43 -0.54 10.10
C VAL A 148 1.40 -1.69 10.35
N ASN A 149 1.70 -2.46 9.30
CA ASN A 149 2.68 -3.53 9.38
C ASN A 149 3.46 -3.66 8.08
N THR A 150 4.63 -4.27 8.15
CA THR A 150 5.46 -4.62 6.99
C THR A 150 5.04 -5.97 6.42
N GLY A 151 5.14 -6.13 5.11
CA GLY A 151 4.80 -7.38 4.43
C GLY A 151 5.32 -7.43 3.01
N LYS A 152 5.04 -8.55 2.33
CA LYS A 152 5.40 -8.80 0.94
C LYS A 152 4.19 -9.34 0.19
N GLY A 153 4.05 -8.96 -1.07
CA GLY A 153 2.98 -9.44 -1.94
C GLY A 153 1.60 -8.98 -1.49
N TYR A 154 0.62 -9.88 -1.57
CA TYR A 154 -0.77 -9.62 -1.21
C TYR A 154 -1.26 -10.64 -0.18
N VAL A 155 -1.86 -10.16 0.90
CA VAL A 155 -2.50 -10.98 1.93
C VAL A 155 -3.98 -10.63 1.97
N ALA A 156 -4.86 -11.59 1.65
CA ALA A 156 -6.29 -11.39 1.71
C ALA A 156 -6.79 -11.23 3.16
N ALA A 157 -7.82 -10.40 3.37
CA ALA A 157 -8.41 -10.17 4.70
C ALA A 157 -8.85 -11.49 5.38
N ALA A 158 -9.38 -12.44 4.62
CA ALA A 158 -9.78 -13.75 5.12
C ALA A 158 -8.63 -14.54 5.80
N VAL A 159 -7.39 -14.34 5.36
CA VAL A 159 -6.22 -14.98 5.98
C VAL A 159 -5.86 -14.31 7.31
N SER A 160 -6.05 -13.00 7.42
CA SER A 160 -5.81 -12.26 8.66
C SER A 160 -6.79 -12.67 9.78
N TYR A 161 -8.03 -13.05 9.44
CA TYR A 161 -9.01 -13.54 10.40
C TYR A 161 -8.69 -14.93 10.97
N THR A 162 -7.94 -15.77 10.28
CA THR A 162 -7.62 -17.14 10.76
C THR A 162 -6.59 -17.14 11.89
N HIS A 163 -5.91 -16.03 12.15
CA HIS A 163 -4.97 -15.89 13.27
C HIS A 163 -5.62 -15.38 14.57
N LEU A 164 -6.88 -14.97 14.52
CA LEU A 164 -7.71 -14.68 15.69
C LEU A 164 -8.43 -15.96 16.15
N THR A 165 -7.68 -16.97 16.59
CA THR A 165 -8.27 -18.03 17.39
C THR A 165 -8.72 -17.42 18.71
N LEU A 166 -10.04 -17.32 18.88
CA LEU A 166 -10.63 -17.04 20.18
C LEU A 166 -10.06 -18.06 21.18
N PRO A 167 -9.55 -17.64 22.36
CA PRO A 167 -9.19 -18.58 23.39
C PRO A 167 -10.47 -19.33 23.77
N THR A 168 -10.57 -20.58 23.36
CA THR A 168 -11.56 -21.51 23.86
C THR A 168 -11.26 -21.68 25.33
N LYS A 169 -12.07 -21.05 26.18
CA LYS A 169 -12.08 -21.29 27.62
C LYS A 169 -12.50 -22.75 27.82
N ALA A 170 -11.53 -23.58 28.24
CA ALA A 170 -11.83 -24.90 28.78
C ALA A 170 -12.51 -24.76 30.17
#